data_937292e9f1915d67106658c495b43348
#
_entry.id   937292e9f1915d67106658c495b43348
#
_cell.length_a   1.000
_cell.length_b   1.000
_cell.length_c   1.000
_cell.angle_alpha   90.00
_cell.angle_beta   90.00
_cell.angle_gamma   90.00
#
_symmetry.space_group_name_H-M   'P 1'
#
loop_
_entity.id
_entity.type
_entity.pdbx_description
1 polymer ?
#
loop_
_entity_poly.entity_id
_entity_poly.type
_entity_poly.pdbx_seq_one_letter_code
_entity_poly.pdbx_strand_id
1 'polypeptide(L)'
;MSWDIRFLKEATEDFNRLDGSQQKIVSKALLRVSQNPLPTSEGGYGKPLGNHTTSNLSGLLKIKLRAHGLRVVYQLVRMNHQMLVIVIGIRADGQVYSKAQARMDELR
;
A
#
# COMPACT_ATOMS: atom_id res chain seq x y z
N MET A 1 16.72 5.97 8.46
CA MET A 1 15.51 6.58 9.03
C MET A 1 14.28 6.07 8.31
N SER A 2 13.21 5.84 9.04
CA SER A 2 11.98 5.37 8.44
C SER A 2 11.16 6.53 7.89
N TRP A 3 10.33 6.22 6.92
CA TRP A 3 9.37 7.16 6.37
C TRP A 3 8.14 7.20 7.25
N ASP A 4 7.46 8.35 7.28
CA ASP A 4 6.19 8.46 8.01
C ASP A 4 5.11 7.66 7.30
N ILE A 5 4.41 6.83 8.06
CA ILE A 5 3.29 6.05 7.53
C ILE A 5 2.01 6.85 7.76
N ARG A 6 1.29 7.12 6.67
CA ARG A 6 0.01 7.80 6.71
C ARG A 6 -1.02 6.94 6.03
N PHE A 7 -2.27 7.08 6.43
CA PHE A 7 -3.37 6.30 5.86
C PHE A 7 -4.40 7.25 5.29
N LEU A 8 -4.93 6.92 4.10
CA LEU A 8 -6.20 7.50 3.70
C LEU A 8 -7.28 7.06 4.69
N LYS A 9 -8.31 7.86 4.83
CA LYS A 9 -9.44 7.51 5.69
C LYS A 9 -9.98 6.12 5.37
N GLU A 10 -10.16 5.83 4.09
CA GLU A 10 -10.66 4.53 3.63
C GLU A 10 -9.70 3.41 3.98
N ALA A 11 -8.39 3.66 3.93
CA ALA A 11 -7.41 2.66 4.31
C ALA A 11 -7.45 2.37 5.81
N THR A 12 -7.71 3.39 6.63
CA THR A 12 -7.92 3.19 8.06
C THR A 12 -9.12 2.28 8.30
N GLU A 13 -10.20 2.49 7.56
CA GLU A 13 -11.37 1.64 7.65
C GLU A 13 -11.05 0.20 7.24
N ASP A 14 -10.27 0.03 6.17
CA ASP A 14 -9.81 -1.30 5.77
C ASP A 14 -9.06 -2.00 6.89
N PHE A 15 -8.14 -1.27 7.53
CA PHE A 15 -7.35 -1.81 8.63
C PHE A 15 -8.24 -2.24 9.79
N ASN A 16 -9.24 -1.42 10.13
CA ASN A 16 -10.13 -1.70 11.24
C ASN A 16 -11.02 -2.92 11.00
N ARG A 17 -11.25 -3.28 9.75
CA ARG A 17 -12.02 -4.50 9.41
C ARG A 17 -11.21 -5.78 9.55
N LEU A 18 -9.89 -5.69 9.64
CA LEU A 18 -9.06 -6.86 9.81
C LEU A 18 -9.19 -7.38 11.23
N ASP A 19 -9.00 -8.69 11.40
CA ASP A 19 -8.93 -9.23 12.77
C ASP A 19 -7.59 -8.85 13.41
N GLY A 20 -7.46 -9.11 14.72
CA GLY A 20 -6.27 -8.71 15.46
C GLY A 20 -4.98 -9.29 14.92
N SER A 21 -5.00 -10.54 14.48
CA SER A 21 -3.80 -11.17 13.94
C SER A 21 -3.41 -10.56 12.60
N GLN A 22 -4.40 -10.27 11.75
CA GLN A 22 -4.14 -9.61 10.47
C GLN A 22 -3.60 -8.20 10.66
N GLN A 23 -4.14 -7.46 11.63
CA GLN A 23 -3.65 -6.13 11.95
C GLN A 23 -2.19 -6.15 12.37
N LYS A 24 -1.78 -7.13 13.18
CA LYS A 24 -0.38 -7.28 13.58
C LYS A 24 0.51 -7.53 12.38
N ILE A 25 0.08 -8.41 11.49
CA ILE A 25 0.86 -8.75 10.29
C ILE A 25 1.04 -7.53 9.41
N VAL A 26 -0.04 -6.78 9.16
CA VAL A 26 0.02 -5.58 8.35
C VAL A 26 0.90 -4.52 9.02
N SER A 27 0.74 -4.32 10.31
CA SER A 27 1.54 -3.33 11.05
C SER A 27 3.03 -3.63 10.97
N LYS A 28 3.41 -4.89 11.16
CA LYS A 28 4.82 -5.29 11.05
C LYS A 28 5.35 -5.07 9.64
N ALA A 29 4.55 -5.42 8.64
CA ALA A 29 4.96 -5.24 7.25
C ALA A 29 5.13 -3.75 6.91
N LEU A 30 4.22 -2.90 7.36
CA LEU A 30 4.32 -1.47 7.13
C LEU A 30 5.57 -0.88 7.79
N LEU A 31 5.86 -1.28 9.02
CA LEU A 31 7.05 -0.80 9.71
C LEU A 31 8.32 -1.22 8.99
N ARG A 32 8.36 -2.47 8.52
CA ARG A 32 9.52 -2.96 7.79
C ARG A 32 9.71 -2.20 6.48
N VAL A 33 8.64 -2.07 5.69
CA VAL A 33 8.71 -1.42 4.39
C VAL A 33 8.99 0.07 4.56
N SER A 34 8.49 0.70 5.62
CA SER A 34 8.70 2.12 5.86
C SER A 34 10.17 2.50 6.03
N GLN A 35 11.03 1.54 6.31
CA GLN A 35 12.46 1.81 6.41
C GLN A 35 13.08 2.07 5.03
N ASN A 36 12.50 1.49 3.99
CA ASN A 36 12.89 1.78 2.61
C ASN A 36 11.74 1.46 1.66
N PRO A 37 10.73 2.34 1.58
CA PRO A 37 9.54 2.06 0.77
C PRO A 37 9.71 2.38 -0.71
N LEU A 38 10.91 2.69 -1.13
CA LEU A 38 11.22 2.97 -2.53
C LEU A 38 10.96 1.72 -3.39
N PRO A 39 10.75 1.91 -4.70
CA PRO A 39 10.60 0.74 -5.58
C PRO A 39 11.81 -0.18 -5.54
N THR A 40 11.61 -1.44 -5.86
CA THR A 40 12.71 -2.40 -5.94
C THR A 40 13.79 -1.96 -6.93
N SER A 41 13.40 -1.26 -7.99
CA SER A 41 14.37 -0.70 -8.94
C SER A 41 15.30 0.34 -8.32
N GLU A 42 14.91 0.92 -7.18
CA GLU A 42 15.75 1.86 -6.42
C GLU A 42 16.30 1.22 -5.15
N GLY A 43 16.25 -0.10 -5.05
CA GLY A 43 16.80 -0.82 -3.91
C GLY A 43 15.87 -0.95 -2.71
N GLY A 44 14.61 -0.57 -2.85
CA GLY A 44 13.66 -0.61 -1.76
C GLY A 44 12.80 -1.86 -1.73
N TYR A 45 11.85 -1.89 -0.82
CA TYR A 45 10.96 -3.02 -0.62
C TYR A 45 9.68 -2.94 -1.44
N GLY A 46 9.39 -1.79 -2.06
CA GLY A 46 8.14 -1.58 -2.77
C GLY A 46 8.12 -2.21 -4.14
N LYS A 47 7.07 -2.94 -4.46
CA LYS A 47 6.90 -3.50 -5.80
C LYS A 47 5.97 -2.62 -6.60
N PRO A 48 6.41 -2.13 -7.77
CA PRO A 48 5.51 -1.38 -8.65
C PRO A 48 4.31 -2.23 -9.06
N LEU A 49 3.18 -1.58 -9.34
CA LEU A 49 1.98 -2.30 -9.76
C LEU A 49 2.11 -2.89 -11.17
N GLY A 50 3.02 -2.35 -11.96
CA GLY A 50 3.37 -2.93 -13.26
C GLY A 50 2.22 -2.93 -14.23
N ASN A 51 1.98 -4.08 -14.86
CA ASN A 51 0.98 -4.21 -15.92
C ASN A 51 -0.47 -4.15 -15.44
N HIS A 52 -0.68 -4.07 -14.15
CA HIS A 52 -2.03 -3.86 -13.61
C HIS A 52 -2.46 -2.41 -13.71
N THR A 53 -1.57 -1.56 -14.18
CA THR A 53 -1.78 -0.13 -14.07
C THR A 53 -2.49 0.43 -15.26
N THR A 54 -3.36 1.40 -14.97
CA THR A 54 -3.68 2.47 -15.87
C THR A 54 -2.77 3.65 -15.52
N SER A 55 -2.89 4.73 -16.26
CA SER A 55 -2.10 5.93 -15.97
C SER A 55 -2.29 6.43 -14.53
N ASN A 56 -3.47 6.17 -13.94
CA ASN A 56 -3.79 6.66 -12.60
C ASN A 56 -3.07 5.89 -11.49
N LEU A 57 -2.58 4.71 -11.79
CA LEU A 57 -1.87 3.88 -10.81
C LEU A 57 -0.36 4.03 -10.92
N SER A 58 0.10 4.91 -11.81
CA SER A 58 1.51 5.21 -11.93
C SER A 58 2.05 5.79 -10.61
N GLY A 59 3.17 5.27 -10.14
CA GLY A 59 3.77 5.72 -8.88
C GLY A 59 3.25 5.02 -7.65
N LEU A 60 2.29 4.11 -7.80
CA LEU A 60 1.84 3.30 -6.66
C LEU A 60 2.68 2.04 -6.53
N LEU A 61 2.79 1.58 -5.30
CA LEU A 61 3.56 0.41 -4.96
C LEU A 61 2.71 -0.54 -4.14
N LYS A 62 3.10 -1.81 -4.10
CA LYS A 62 2.35 -2.83 -3.37
C LYS A 62 3.25 -3.60 -2.44
N ILE A 63 2.63 -4.11 -1.37
CA ILE A 63 3.21 -5.08 -0.47
C ILE A 63 2.34 -6.32 -0.54
N LYS A 64 2.94 -7.47 -0.87
CA LYS A 64 2.23 -8.74 -0.92
C LYS A 64 2.52 -9.53 0.34
N LEU A 65 1.48 -9.83 1.10
CA LEU A 65 1.57 -10.69 2.27
C LEU A 65 0.97 -12.04 1.91
N ARG A 66 1.69 -12.78 1.08
CA ARG A 66 1.18 -14.00 0.42
C ARG A 66 0.70 -15.05 1.39
N ALA A 67 1.44 -15.28 2.46
CA ALA A 67 1.08 -16.30 3.44
C ALA A 67 -0.26 -16.02 4.12
N HIS A 68 -0.71 -14.79 4.09
CA HIS A 68 -1.93 -14.35 4.77
C HIS A 68 -3.02 -13.88 3.81
N GLY A 69 -2.76 -13.93 2.52
CA GLY A 69 -3.72 -13.50 1.51
C GLY A 69 -4.04 -12.03 1.55
N LEU A 70 -3.12 -11.19 2.03
CA LEU A 70 -3.33 -9.75 2.15
C LEU A 70 -2.47 -8.99 1.19
N ARG A 71 -2.95 -7.83 0.78
CA ARG A 71 -2.19 -6.89 -0.06
C ARG A 71 -2.39 -5.47 0.43
N VAL A 72 -1.32 -4.69 0.35
CA VAL A 72 -1.34 -3.27 0.70
C VAL A 72 -0.85 -2.49 -0.51
N VAL A 73 -1.57 -1.43 -0.86
CA VAL A 73 -1.12 -0.50 -1.91
C VAL A 73 -0.83 0.84 -1.25
N TYR A 74 0.29 1.42 -1.59
CA TYR A 74 0.67 2.72 -1.03
C TYR A 74 1.32 3.59 -2.10
N GLN A 75 1.35 4.88 -1.83
CA GLN A 75 1.98 5.89 -2.68
C GLN A 75 3.13 6.53 -1.91
N LEU A 76 4.24 6.77 -2.60
CA LEU A 76 5.33 7.56 -2.04
C LEU A 76 5.03 9.03 -2.19
N VAL A 77 5.13 9.77 -1.10
CA VAL A 77 5.07 11.22 -1.10
C VAL A 77 6.48 11.70 -0.77
N ARG A 78 7.32 11.77 -1.80
CA ARG A 78 8.75 11.96 -1.62
C ARG A 78 9.11 13.28 -0.94
N MET A 79 8.38 14.33 -1.26
CA MET A 79 8.65 15.65 -0.67
C MET A 79 8.54 15.64 0.84
N ASN A 80 7.60 14.86 1.37
CA ASN A 80 7.32 14.84 2.80
C ASN A 80 7.89 13.61 3.49
N HIS A 81 8.59 12.75 2.76
CA HIS A 81 9.12 11.51 3.29
C HIS A 81 8.01 10.65 3.89
N GLN A 82 6.90 10.57 3.18
CA GLN A 82 5.70 9.86 3.64
C GLN A 82 5.38 8.68 2.75
N MET A 83 4.86 7.65 3.38
CA MET A 83 4.33 6.46 2.75
C MET A 83 2.83 6.48 3.02
N LEU A 84 2.05 6.81 1.99
CA LEU A 84 0.60 6.96 2.12
C LEU A 84 -0.09 5.67 1.74
N VAL A 85 -0.69 5.01 2.71
CA VAL A 85 -1.41 3.76 2.49
C VAL A 85 -2.76 4.07 1.86
N ILE A 86 -3.01 3.49 0.69
CA ILE A 86 -4.21 3.76 -0.11
C ILE A 86 -5.29 2.71 0.15
N VAL A 87 -4.90 1.44 0.18
CA VAL A 87 -5.85 0.35 0.39
C VAL A 87 -5.15 -0.84 1.03
N ILE A 88 -5.87 -1.51 1.93
CA ILE A 88 -5.47 -2.79 2.50
C ILE A 88 -6.60 -3.76 2.19
N GLY A 89 -6.29 -4.84 1.50
CA GLY A 89 -7.33 -5.75 1.07
C GLY A 89 -6.93 -7.20 1.15
N ILE A 90 -7.96 -8.05 1.21
CA ILE A 90 -7.80 -9.47 1.07
C ILE A 90 -7.54 -9.74 -0.40
N ARG A 91 -6.69 -10.71 -0.66
CA ARG A 91 -6.33 -11.08 -2.01
C ARG A 91 -7.57 -11.42 -2.83
N ALA A 92 -7.97 -10.53 -3.68
CA ALA A 92 -8.95 -10.79 -4.72
C ALA A 92 -8.39 -10.14 -5.96
N ASP A 93 -8.19 -10.89 -6.99
CA ASP A 93 -7.50 -10.43 -8.17
C ASP A 93 -8.17 -9.18 -8.73
N GLY A 94 -7.42 -8.12 -8.80
CA GLY A 94 -7.87 -6.86 -9.36
C GLY A 94 -8.70 -5.97 -8.45
N GLN A 95 -9.33 -6.51 -7.40
CA GLN A 95 -10.19 -5.68 -6.55
C GLN A 95 -9.40 -4.64 -5.76
N VAL A 96 -8.25 -5.03 -5.23
CA VAL A 96 -7.40 -4.12 -4.49
C VAL A 96 -6.94 -2.98 -5.41
N TYR A 97 -6.57 -3.32 -6.62
CA TYR A 97 -6.08 -2.32 -7.58
C TYR A 97 -7.19 -1.42 -8.09
N SER A 98 -8.38 -1.97 -8.30
CA SER A 98 -9.55 -1.16 -8.68
C SER A 98 -9.92 -0.17 -7.59
N LYS A 99 -9.87 -0.60 -6.33
CA LYS A 99 -10.10 0.29 -5.20
C LYS A 99 -9.03 1.36 -5.10
N ALA A 100 -7.77 0.99 -5.33
CA ALA A 100 -6.68 1.96 -5.31
C ALA A 100 -6.91 3.04 -6.37
N GLN A 101 -7.30 2.64 -7.57
CA GLN A 101 -7.57 3.59 -8.65
C GLN A 101 -8.72 4.53 -8.28
N ALA A 102 -9.83 3.97 -7.77
CA ALA A 102 -10.98 4.77 -7.39
C ALA A 102 -10.62 5.79 -6.31
N ARG A 103 -9.86 5.36 -5.31
CA ARG A 103 -9.45 6.25 -4.23
C ARG A 103 -8.50 7.35 -4.71
N MET A 104 -7.60 7.02 -5.62
CA MET A 104 -6.70 8.02 -6.19
C MET A 104 -7.47 9.02 -7.05
N ASP A 105 -8.49 8.57 -7.78
CA ASP A 105 -9.31 9.45 -8.59
C ASP A 105 -10.06 10.47 -7.72
N GLU A 106 -10.50 10.04 -6.52
CA GLU A 106 -11.19 10.94 -5.60
C GLU A 106 -10.26 12.02 -5.01
N LEU A 107 -8.95 11.77 -5.01
CA LEU A 107 -7.99 12.73 -4.48
C LEU A 107 -7.67 13.86 -5.44
N ARG A 108 -8.12 13.77 -6.66
CA ARG A 108 -7.82 14.77 -7.68
C ARG A 108 -8.80 15.92 -7.71
#